data_6763d9ae6e6c15799df362ca2c6d013d
#
_entry.id   6763d9ae6e6c15799df362ca2c6d013d
#
_cell.length_a   1.000
_cell.length_b   1.000
_cell.length_c   1.000
_cell.angle_alpha   90.00
_cell.angle_beta   90.00
_cell.angle_gamma   90.00
#
_symmetry.space_group_name_H-M   'P 1'
#
loop_
_entity.id
_entity.type
_entity.pdbx_description
1 polymer ?
#
loop_
_entity_poly.entity_id
_entity_poly.type
_entity_poly.pdbx_seq_one_letter_code
_entity_poly.pdbx_strand_id
1 'polypeptide(L)'
;MHENRLPVSLTRKDFHYKAAKKLLSQGKHVAHEKLNIKGLTKSRLAKSVNDVGWGQFLQILSIKAEKAGLRTVAVNPNGTSQDCSNCGHKVKKELSDRWHSCHHYGCSLDRDHNAAINIRNRAVGHSVLKAQDTPDGLPGVTEKPALYASA
;
A
#
# COMPACT_ATOMS: atom_id res chain seq x y z
N MET A 1 17.89 -34.15 -22.07
CA MET A 1 18.37 -33.13 -21.14
C MET A 1 17.25 -32.83 -20.16
N HIS A 2 17.31 -33.31 -18.90
CA HIS A 2 16.35 -32.96 -17.87
C HIS A 2 16.68 -31.54 -17.40
N GLU A 3 15.84 -30.57 -17.75
CA GLU A 3 15.89 -29.26 -17.12
C GLU A 3 15.61 -29.42 -15.62
N ASN A 4 16.60 -29.11 -14.83
CA ASN A 4 16.55 -29.15 -13.37
C ASN A 4 15.72 -27.92 -12.88
N ARG A 5 14.40 -27.96 -13.12
CA ARG A 5 13.48 -26.90 -12.64
C ARG A 5 13.41 -26.96 -11.13
N LEU A 6 13.87 -25.91 -10.48
CA LEU A 6 13.71 -25.75 -9.04
C LEU A 6 12.21 -25.83 -8.66
N PRO A 7 11.88 -26.47 -7.54
CA PRO A 7 10.50 -26.47 -7.03
C PRO A 7 9.91 -25.07 -6.95
N VAL A 8 8.64 -24.90 -7.33
CA VAL A 8 7.94 -23.61 -7.34
C VAL A 8 8.03 -22.88 -5.99
N SER A 9 8.05 -23.62 -4.89
CA SER A 9 8.22 -23.06 -3.54
C SER A 9 9.56 -22.37 -3.33
N LEU A 10 10.64 -22.95 -3.87
CA LEU A 10 11.99 -22.36 -3.76
C LEU A 10 12.11 -21.12 -4.65
N THR A 11 11.58 -21.18 -5.87
CA THR A 11 11.57 -20.04 -6.79
C THR A 11 10.76 -18.87 -6.20
N ARG A 12 9.62 -19.15 -5.56
CA ARG A 12 8.81 -18.15 -4.86
C ARG A 12 9.55 -17.53 -3.69
N LYS A 13 10.19 -18.36 -2.87
CA LYS A 13 10.98 -17.89 -1.73
C LYS A 13 12.14 -16.98 -2.17
N ASP A 14 12.86 -17.35 -3.21
CA ASP A 14 13.92 -16.52 -3.79
C ASP A 14 13.37 -15.17 -4.28
N PHE A 15 12.22 -15.18 -4.98
CA PHE A 15 11.54 -13.97 -5.40
C PHE A 15 11.19 -13.06 -4.21
N HIS A 16 10.63 -13.63 -3.13
CA HIS A 16 10.30 -12.88 -1.92
C HIS A 16 11.55 -12.24 -1.28
N TYR A 17 12.66 -12.95 -1.23
CA TYR A 17 13.92 -12.40 -0.71
C TYR A 17 14.43 -11.24 -1.57
N LYS A 18 14.38 -11.37 -2.89
CA LYS A 18 14.81 -10.33 -3.84
C LYS A 18 13.90 -9.09 -3.74
N ALA A 19 12.59 -9.30 -3.70
CA ALA A 19 11.60 -8.22 -3.55
C ALA A 19 11.78 -7.47 -2.21
N ALA A 20 11.93 -8.19 -1.10
CA ALA A 20 12.19 -7.59 0.20
C ALA A 20 13.51 -6.80 0.21
N LYS A 21 14.59 -7.34 -0.38
CA LYS A 21 15.86 -6.63 -0.51
C LYS A 21 15.71 -5.35 -1.31
N LYS A 22 15.00 -5.39 -2.45
CA LYS A 22 14.75 -4.22 -3.30
C LYS A 22 13.95 -3.14 -2.56
N LEU A 23 12.90 -3.51 -1.81
CA LEU A 23 12.12 -2.56 -1.02
C LEU A 23 12.97 -1.90 0.07
N LEU A 24 13.76 -2.68 0.79
CA LEU A 24 14.56 -2.18 1.91
C LEU A 24 15.83 -1.44 1.47
N SER A 25 16.32 -1.63 0.25
CA SER A 25 17.47 -0.89 -0.27
C SER A 25 17.23 0.61 -0.40
N GLN A 26 15.97 1.04 -0.36
CA GLN A 26 15.60 2.46 -0.31
C GLN A 26 15.85 3.09 1.08
N GLY A 27 16.29 2.31 2.06
CA GLY A 27 16.65 2.79 3.40
C GLY A 27 15.50 3.34 4.24
N LYS A 28 14.25 2.93 3.95
CA LYS A 28 13.05 3.48 4.59
C LYS A 28 12.21 2.38 5.25
N HIS A 29 11.45 2.79 6.26
CA HIS A 29 10.42 1.92 6.84
C HIS A 29 9.35 1.57 5.80
N VAL A 30 8.79 0.38 5.90
CA VAL A 30 7.75 -0.10 4.97
C VAL A 30 6.43 -0.19 5.69
N ALA A 31 5.43 0.53 5.19
CA ALA A 31 4.06 0.40 5.66
C ALA A 31 3.27 -0.56 4.76
N HIS A 32 2.40 -1.35 5.36
CA HIS A 32 1.53 -2.28 4.63
C HIS A 32 0.17 -2.43 5.33
N GLU A 33 -0.82 -2.91 4.61
CA GLU A 33 -2.12 -3.22 5.18
C GLU A 33 -2.06 -4.43 6.11
N LYS A 34 -2.75 -4.33 7.26
CA LYS A 34 -2.97 -5.45 8.17
C LYS A 34 -4.08 -6.35 7.61
N LEU A 35 -3.73 -7.19 6.64
CA LEU A 35 -4.67 -8.11 6.01
C LEU A 35 -4.94 -9.33 6.89
N ASN A 36 -6.21 -9.76 6.94
CA ASN A 36 -6.58 -11.03 7.56
C ASN A 36 -6.30 -12.19 6.58
N ILE A 37 -5.03 -12.58 6.47
CA ILE A 37 -4.59 -13.64 5.56
C ILE A 37 -5.33 -14.96 5.83
N LYS A 38 -5.53 -15.31 7.11
CA LYS A 38 -6.28 -16.52 7.48
C LYS A 38 -7.74 -16.49 7.01
N GLY A 39 -8.38 -15.33 7.01
CA GLY A 39 -9.73 -15.14 6.46
C GLY A 39 -9.73 -15.25 4.93
N LEU A 40 -8.75 -14.65 4.27
CA LEU A 40 -8.61 -14.69 2.82
C LEU A 40 -8.35 -16.11 2.29
N THR A 41 -7.62 -16.94 3.01
CA THR A 41 -7.38 -18.35 2.63
C THR A 41 -8.62 -19.25 2.77
N LYS A 42 -9.69 -18.76 3.37
CA LYS A 42 -11.00 -19.44 3.43
C LYS A 42 -11.99 -18.90 2.39
N SER A 43 -11.63 -17.89 1.64
CA SER A 43 -12.47 -17.24 0.63
C SER A 43 -12.28 -17.84 -0.76
N ARG A 44 -13.06 -17.36 -1.75
CA ARG A 44 -12.87 -17.70 -3.17
C ARG A 44 -11.47 -17.37 -3.70
N LEU A 45 -10.73 -16.50 -3.01
CA LEU A 45 -9.36 -16.11 -3.34
C LEU A 45 -8.29 -17.02 -2.71
N ALA A 46 -8.69 -18.06 -1.98
CA ALA A 46 -7.79 -18.93 -1.21
C ALA A 46 -6.61 -19.44 -2.03
N LYS A 47 -6.86 -19.92 -3.25
CA LYS A 47 -5.81 -20.43 -4.14
C LYS A 47 -4.81 -19.33 -4.47
N SER A 48 -5.27 -18.17 -4.95
CA SER A 48 -4.41 -17.05 -5.32
C SER A 48 -3.60 -16.51 -4.15
N VAL A 49 -4.22 -16.40 -2.96
CA VAL A 49 -3.53 -15.92 -1.75
C VAL A 49 -2.44 -16.90 -1.30
N ASN A 50 -2.72 -18.21 -1.35
CA ASN A 50 -1.74 -19.24 -1.02
C ASN A 50 -0.63 -19.31 -2.09
N ASP A 51 -0.98 -19.20 -3.37
CA ASP A 51 -0.02 -19.24 -4.48
C ASP A 51 0.94 -18.05 -4.45
N VAL A 52 0.49 -16.87 -4.07
CA VAL A 52 1.36 -15.69 -3.89
C VAL A 52 2.21 -15.78 -2.62
N GLY A 53 1.73 -16.47 -1.58
CA GLY A 53 2.46 -16.63 -0.32
C GLY A 53 2.64 -15.33 0.46
N TRP A 54 1.59 -14.49 0.52
CA TRP A 54 1.63 -13.19 1.20
C TRP A 54 2.16 -13.24 2.63
N GLY A 55 1.71 -14.22 3.41
CA GLY A 55 2.17 -14.38 4.80
C GLY A 55 3.68 -14.62 4.88
N GLN A 56 4.21 -15.46 3.99
CA GLN A 56 5.64 -15.74 3.92
C GLN A 56 6.42 -14.49 3.49
N PHE A 57 5.92 -13.74 2.51
CA PHE A 57 6.55 -12.50 2.07
C PHE A 57 6.64 -11.47 3.21
N LEU A 58 5.53 -11.20 3.91
CA LEU A 58 5.51 -10.25 5.03
C LEU A 58 6.43 -10.67 6.17
N GLN A 59 6.54 -11.97 6.46
CA GLN A 59 7.47 -12.49 7.44
C GLN A 59 8.93 -12.27 7.04
N ILE A 60 9.28 -12.56 5.78
CA ILE A 60 10.63 -12.31 5.24
C ILE A 60 10.95 -10.82 5.28
N LEU A 61 10.01 -9.98 4.86
CA LEU A 61 10.16 -8.53 4.84
C LEU A 61 10.42 -7.98 6.26
N SER A 62 9.64 -8.43 7.25
CA SER A 62 9.80 -8.00 8.64
C SER A 62 11.17 -8.37 9.21
N ILE A 63 11.58 -9.64 9.06
CA ILE A 63 12.89 -10.12 9.54
C ILE A 63 14.04 -9.36 8.87
N LYS A 64 13.93 -9.11 7.56
CA LYS A 64 14.95 -8.38 6.82
C LYS A 64 15.00 -6.90 7.20
N ALA A 65 13.86 -6.28 7.42
CA ALA A 65 13.78 -4.90 7.89
C ALA A 65 14.45 -4.74 9.24
N GLU A 66 14.11 -5.60 10.21
CA GLU A 66 14.69 -5.59 11.55
C GLU A 66 16.23 -5.73 11.50
N LYS A 67 16.75 -6.66 10.70
CA LYS A 67 18.20 -6.83 10.50
C LYS A 67 18.89 -5.62 9.85
N ALA A 68 18.13 -4.79 9.13
CA ALA A 68 18.62 -3.56 8.50
C ALA A 68 18.40 -2.31 9.38
N GLY A 69 17.96 -2.46 10.64
CA GLY A 69 17.59 -1.33 11.51
C GLY A 69 16.32 -0.58 11.06
N LEU A 70 15.51 -1.19 10.19
CA LEU A 70 14.27 -0.66 9.66
C LEU A 70 13.06 -1.33 10.31
N ARG A 71 11.85 -0.81 10.04
CA ARG A 71 10.61 -1.38 10.58
C ARG A 71 9.60 -1.60 9.46
N THR A 72 8.78 -2.63 9.65
CA THR A 72 7.52 -2.79 8.92
C THR A 72 6.37 -2.38 9.82
N VAL A 73 5.44 -1.61 9.30
CA VAL A 73 4.29 -1.09 10.05
C VAL A 73 3.00 -1.58 9.40
N ALA A 74 2.25 -2.40 10.12
CA ALA A 74 0.94 -2.87 9.68
C ALA A 74 -0.14 -1.87 10.07
N VAL A 75 -0.91 -1.36 9.11
CA VAL A 75 -1.97 -0.39 9.34
C VAL A 75 -3.35 -0.97 9.02
N ASN A 76 -4.40 -0.40 9.62
CA ASN A 76 -5.77 -0.80 9.35
C ASN A 76 -6.12 -0.47 7.87
N PRO A 77 -6.58 -1.46 7.07
CA PRO A 77 -6.92 -1.26 5.65
C PRO A 77 -8.23 -0.52 5.40
N ASN A 78 -9.10 -0.37 6.42
CA ASN A 78 -10.43 0.21 6.23
C ASN A 78 -10.37 1.62 5.64
N GLY A 79 -11.03 1.82 4.50
CA GLY A 79 -11.16 3.11 3.84
C GLY A 79 -9.92 3.57 3.06
N THR A 80 -8.79 2.86 3.08
CA THR A 80 -7.55 3.32 2.40
C THR A 80 -7.74 3.64 0.92
N SER A 81 -8.58 2.89 0.21
CA SER A 81 -8.89 3.13 -1.20
C SER A 81 -10.02 4.14 -1.43
N GLN A 82 -10.84 4.42 -0.41
CA GLN A 82 -12.01 5.30 -0.50
C GLN A 82 -11.72 6.70 0.01
N ASP A 83 -10.96 6.83 1.11
CA ASP A 83 -10.62 8.12 1.68
C ASP A 83 -9.62 8.84 0.78
N CYS A 84 -9.89 10.11 0.48
CA CYS A 84 -8.98 10.92 -0.30
C CYS A 84 -7.70 11.18 0.49
N SER A 85 -6.55 10.87 -0.10
CA SER A 85 -5.26 11.04 0.56
C SER A 85 -4.87 12.50 0.82
N ASN A 86 -5.55 13.46 0.17
CA ASN A 86 -5.28 14.88 0.33
C ASN A 86 -6.21 15.54 1.37
N CYS A 87 -7.53 15.21 1.37
CA CYS A 87 -8.48 15.89 2.24
C CYS A 87 -9.26 14.95 3.18
N GLY A 88 -9.04 13.65 3.12
CA GLY A 88 -9.75 12.67 3.95
C GLY A 88 -11.23 12.45 3.59
N HIS A 89 -11.77 13.19 2.60
CA HIS A 89 -13.16 13.01 2.19
C HIS A 89 -13.38 11.62 1.60
N LYS A 90 -14.45 10.96 2.00
CA LYS A 90 -14.77 9.61 1.55
C LYS A 90 -15.45 9.62 0.19
N VAL A 91 -14.80 9.01 -0.80
CA VAL A 91 -15.34 8.83 -2.15
C VAL A 91 -15.85 7.40 -2.28
N LYS A 92 -17.19 7.26 -2.51
CA LYS A 92 -17.77 5.94 -2.80
C LYS A 92 -17.20 5.39 -4.10
N LYS A 93 -16.89 4.10 -4.11
CA LYS A 93 -16.30 3.42 -5.27
C LYS A 93 -16.84 2.01 -5.41
N GLU A 94 -16.99 1.61 -6.65
CA GLU A 94 -17.21 0.23 -7.03
C GLU A 94 -15.86 -0.53 -7.08
N LEU A 95 -15.93 -1.87 -7.05
CA LEU A 95 -14.71 -2.70 -7.13
C LEU A 95 -13.99 -2.57 -8.46
N SER A 96 -14.71 -2.21 -9.52
CA SER A 96 -14.20 -1.98 -10.87
C SER A 96 -13.46 -0.66 -11.01
N ASP A 97 -13.71 0.32 -10.12
CA ASP A 97 -13.14 1.65 -10.24
C ASP A 97 -11.64 1.62 -9.95
N ARG A 98 -10.86 1.90 -10.99
CA ARG A 98 -9.40 1.97 -10.91
C ARG A 98 -8.90 3.37 -10.56
N TRP A 99 -9.77 4.37 -10.64
CA TRP A 99 -9.42 5.76 -10.49
C TRP A 99 -10.00 6.36 -9.22
N HIS A 100 -9.26 7.23 -8.56
CA HIS A 100 -9.74 8.02 -7.42
C HIS A 100 -9.92 9.47 -7.85
N SER A 101 -11.18 9.93 -7.95
CA SER A 101 -11.52 11.31 -8.24
C SER A 101 -12.25 11.91 -7.06
N CYS A 102 -11.65 12.88 -6.41
CA CYS A 102 -12.23 13.58 -5.28
C CYS A 102 -12.77 14.94 -5.72
N HIS A 103 -14.08 15.07 -5.81
CA HIS A 103 -14.72 16.34 -6.19
C HIS A 103 -14.55 17.43 -5.13
N HIS A 104 -14.35 17.06 -3.87
CA HIS A 104 -14.17 18.01 -2.76
C HIS A 104 -12.83 18.76 -2.85
N TYR A 105 -11.76 18.09 -3.29
CA TYR A 105 -10.41 18.66 -3.38
C TYR A 105 -9.89 18.77 -4.82
N GLY A 106 -10.65 18.29 -5.79
CA GLY A 106 -10.25 18.31 -7.21
C GLY A 106 -9.08 17.41 -7.56
N CYS A 107 -8.69 16.46 -6.69
CA CYS A 107 -7.60 15.54 -6.99
C CYS A 107 -8.09 14.31 -7.76
N SER A 108 -7.27 13.83 -8.68
CA SER A 108 -7.53 12.65 -9.48
C SER A 108 -6.25 11.83 -9.63
N LEU A 109 -6.28 10.58 -9.18
CA LEU A 109 -5.10 9.69 -9.22
C LEU A 109 -5.55 8.23 -9.24
N ASP A 110 -4.62 7.32 -9.53
CA ASP A 110 -4.86 5.89 -9.46
C ASP A 110 -5.33 5.49 -8.04
N ARG A 111 -6.29 4.56 -7.95
CA ARG A 111 -6.90 4.11 -6.69
C ARG A 111 -5.86 3.49 -5.76
N ASP A 112 -4.95 2.69 -6.29
CA ASP A 112 -3.97 1.97 -5.49
C ASP A 112 -2.86 2.92 -5.03
N HIS A 113 -2.55 3.96 -5.84
CA HIS A 113 -1.65 5.05 -5.43
C HIS A 113 -2.26 5.87 -4.28
N ASN A 114 -3.55 6.24 -4.38
CA ASN A 114 -4.27 6.90 -3.27
C ASN A 114 -4.22 6.06 -1.98
N ALA A 115 -4.47 4.74 -2.11
CA ALA A 115 -4.41 3.83 -0.97
C ALA A 115 -2.99 3.75 -0.37
N ALA A 116 -1.95 3.70 -1.19
CA ALA A 116 -0.57 3.66 -0.74
C ALA A 116 -0.18 4.92 0.05
N ILE A 117 -0.62 6.10 -0.38
CA ILE A 117 -0.43 7.36 0.36
C ILE A 117 -1.14 7.30 1.71
N ASN A 118 -2.39 6.84 1.76
CA ASN A 118 -3.14 6.68 3.00
C ASN A 118 -2.48 5.70 3.96
N ILE A 119 -1.98 4.56 3.46
CA ILE A 119 -1.25 3.57 4.26
C ILE A 119 0.00 4.19 4.86
N ARG A 120 0.79 4.90 4.06
CA ARG A 120 1.98 5.62 4.52
C ARG A 120 1.63 6.64 5.60
N ASN A 121 0.63 7.48 5.37
CA ASN A 121 0.23 8.53 6.29
C ASN A 121 -0.23 7.95 7.64
N ARG A 122 -1.01 6.86 7.61
CA ARG A 122 -1.43 6.14 8.83
C ARG A 122 -0.25 5.56 9.61
N ALA A 123 0.77 5.05 8.91
CA ALA A 123 1.94 4.45 9.54
C ALA A 123 2.81 5.47 10.28
N VAL A 124 2.86 6.71 9.81
CA VAL A 124 3.63 7.80 10.45
C VAL A 124 2.79 8.67 11.40
N GLY A 125 1.53 8.30 11.62
CA GLY A 125 0.62 9.03 12.51
C GLY A 125 0.08 10.34 11.92
N HIS A 126 0.26 10.57 10.61
CA HIS A 126 -0.39 11.68 9.93
C HIS A 126 -1.88 11.34 9.72
N SER A 127 -2.75 11.92 10.54
CA SER A 127 -4.15 12.03 10.15
C SER A 127 -4.25 13.15 9.11
N VAL A 128 -4.83 12.84 7.95
CA VAL A 128 -5.25 13.89 7.04
C VAL A 128 -6.35 14.66 7.76
N LEU A 129 -6.07 15.92 8.10
CA LEU A 129 -7.07 16.80 8.69
C LEU A 129 -8.23 16.87 7.70
N LYS A 130 -9.42 16.43 8.12
CA LYS A 130 -10.62 16.62 7.32
C LYS A 130 -10.77 18.12 7.14
N ALA A 131 -11.02 18.57 5.92
CA ALA A 131 -11.15 19.99 5.58
C ALA A 131 -12.26 20.72 6.37
N GLN A 132 -13.00 20.03 7.22
CA GLN A 132 -14.02 20.56 8.11
C GLN A 132 -13.47 21.07 9.46
N ASP A 133 -12.21 20.79 9.80
CA ASP A 133 -11.64 21.13 11.09
C ASP A 133 -10.68 22.33 11.05
N THR A 134 -10.63 23.06 9.95
CA THR A 134 -9.92 24.35 9.89
C THR A 134 -10.92 25.48 10.16
N PRO A 135 -10.93 26.06 11.36
CA PRO A 135 -11.51 27.38 11.52
C PRO A 135 -10.60 28.36 10.79
N ASP A 136 -11.17 29.07 9.83
CA ASP A 136 -10.54 30.13 9.04
C ASP A 136 -9.52 29.71 7.97
N GLY A 137 -10.01 29.56 6.77
CA GLY A 137 -9.64 30.13 5.48
C GLY A 137 -8.14 30.35 5.13
N LEU A 138 -7.20 29.53 5.56
CA LEU A 138 -5.86 29.55 4.99
C LEU A 138 -5.84 28.65 3.75
N PRO A 139 -5.57 29.19 2.54
CA PRO A 139 -5.41 28.38 1.35
C PRO A 139 -4.22 27.46 1.54
N GLY A 140 -4.53 26.15 1.62
CA GLY A 140 -3.50 25.12 1.65
C GLY A 140 -2.59 25.28 0.43
N VAL A 141 -1.30 25.30 0.69
CA VAL A 141 -0.23 25.42 -0.29
C VAL A 141 -0.49 24.47 -1.46
N THR A 142 -0.85 25.04 -2.60
CA THR A 142 -0.96 24.36 -3.88
C THR A 142 0.45 24.21 -4.48
N GLU A 143 1.26 23.34 -3.94
CA GLU A 143 2.37 22.80 -4.71
C GLU A 143 1.90 21.49 -5.36
N LYS A 144 1.45 21.60 -6.59
CA LYS A 144 1.42 20.48 -7.52
C LYS A 144 2.85 19.93 -7.61
N PRO A 145 3.12 18.67 -7.30
CA PRO A 145 4.39 18.09 -7.72
C PRO A 145 4.42 18.08 -9.25
N ALA A 146 5.36 18.81 -9.82
CA ALA A 146 5.55 19.00 -11.26
C ALA A 146 6.01 17.75 -12.02
N LEU A 147 5.66 16.53 -11.56
CA LEU A 147 6.20 15.27 -12.09
C LEU A 147 5.21 14.44 -12.90
N TYR A 148 4.01 14.94 -13.19
CA TYR A 148 3.04 14.22 -14.04
C TYR A 148 2.38 15.14 -15.08
N ALA A 149 3.17 16.02 -15.70
CA ALA A 149 2.80 16.62 -16.95
C ALA A 149 3.62 15.96 -18.06
N SER A 150 2.91 15.35 -19.02
CA SER A 150 3.37 14.75 -20.28
C SER A 150 3.69 13.24 -20.25
N ALA A 151 2.75 12.44 -20.70
CA ALA A 151 2.72 11.78 -22.03
C ALA A 151 1.37 11.10 -22.22
#